data_376b1b9b1c1b91eb7ddcd7e06592f95c
#
_entry.id   376b1b9b1c1b91eb7ddcd7e06592f95c
#
_cell.length_a   1.000
_cell.length_b   1.000
_cell.length_c   1.000
_cell.angle_alpha   90.00
_cell.angle_beta   90.00
_cell.angle_gamma   90.00
#
_symmetry.space_group_name_H-M   'P 1'
#
loop_
_entity.id
_entity.type
_entity.pdbx_description
1 polymer ?
#
loop_
_entity_poly.entity_id
_entity_poly.type
_entity_poly.pdbx_seq_one_letter_code
_entity_poly.pdbx_strand_id
1 'polypeptide(L)'
;MIYNLAMYILELGVKLAALFSDKPAKMVKGYREVFDLLQRKIDRNAQYIWFHAASLGEFEQGRPLIERIRKEYPQYKILQTFFSPSGYEVRKNYDGADIVCYLPIDTPSNVKKFVDLVNPCMVFFVKYEFWQNYLNTLNKKGVPVYSVSSIFRPNQIFFRWYGKGYQQVLKTFAHLFVQNEESKQLLAGIGVNNTTVVGDTRFDRVLDICAAAKQLPLVQKFKGDALTFVAGSSWGPDEDIFIKYFNAHPEMKLIIAPHVVNDSHLKEIESKLQRSCVRYTKATEENVQQADCLIIDCYGLLSSIYRYGEISYIGGGFGVGIHNVLEAAVYGIPVIFGPNNKKFREAQHLLANKGGFEINDYEDFEQLMNRFLGDEAYLKQSGKAAGDYVKGNAGAMEKIMKRVTL
;
A
#
# COMPACT_ATOMS: atom_id res chain seq x y z
N MET A 1 0.74 -11.70 33.03
CA MET A 1 1.48 -10.73 33.88
C MET A 1 2.65 -10.10 33.12
N ILE A 2 3.58 -10.88 32.57
CA ILE A 2 4.76 -10.38 31.82
C ILE A 2 4.39 -9.48 30.65
N TYR A 3 3.41 -9.89 29.84
CA TYR A 3 2.93 -9.09 28.69
C TYR A 3 2.44 -7.70 29.11
N ASN A 4 1.64 -7.62 30.16
CA ASN A 4 1.12 -6.33 30.64
C ASN A 4 2.25 -5.42 31.16
N LEU A 5 3.25 -5.98 31.83
CA LEU A 5 4.43 -5.22 32.24
C LEU A 5 5.18 -4.67 31.01
N ALA A 6 5.34 -5.48 29.96
CA ALA A 6 5.95 -5.04 28.72
C ALA A 6 5.15 -3.89 28.06
N MET A 7 3.82 -3.93 28.10
CA MET A 7 2.98 -2.86 27.56
C MET A 7 3.09 -1.55 28.36
N TYR A 8 3.21 -1.61 29.68
CA TYR A 8 3.47 -0.42 30.50
C TYR A 8 4.88 0.16 30.25
N ILE A 9 5.88 -0.71 30.09
CA ILE A 9 7.24 -0.28 29.72
C ILE A 9 7.23 0.38 28.32
N LEU A 10 6.52 -0.20 27.35
CA LEU A 10 6.34 0.39 26.03
C LEU A 10 5.67 1.77 26.13
N GLU A 11 4.62 1.90 26.91
CA GLU A 11 3.93 3.19 27.13
C GLU A 11 4.85 4.24 27.72
N LEU A 12 5.63 3.88 28.74
CA LEU A 12 6.62 4.76 29.33
C LEU A 12 7.72 5.13 28.33
N GLY A 13 8.21 4.14 27.56
CA GLY A 13 9.23 4.35 26.54
C GLY A 13 8.77 5.31 25.44
N VAL A 14 7.52 5.19 24.98
CA VAL A 14 6.94 6.13 24.00
C VAL A 14 6.83 7.54 24.57
N LYS A 15 6.40 7.67 25.87
CA LYS A 15 6.33 8.98 26.54
C LYS A 15 7.69 9.63 26.70
N LEU A 16 8.74 8.85 27.05
CA LEU A 16 10.11 9.36 27.15
C LEU A 16 10.68 9.74 25.78
N ALA A 17 10.49 8.90 24.77
CA ALA A 17 10.94 9.17 23.41
C ALA A 17 10.26 10.41 22.79
N ALA A 18 9.05 10.74 23.23
CA ALA A 18 8.32 11.93 22.80
C ALA A 18 9.00 13.25 23.20
N LEU A 19 9.91 13.21 24.16
CA LEU A 19 10.72 14.39 24.54
C LEU A 19 11.83 14.71 23.53
N PHE A 20 12.19 13.74 22.68
CA PHE A 20 13.35 13.82 21.78
C PHE A 20 13.02 13.61 20.30
N SER A 21 11.78 13.23 19.97
CA SER A 21 11.40 12.90 18.59
C SER A 21 9.93 13.20 18.30
N ASP A 22 9.67 13.76 17.10
CA ASP A 22 8.35 14.15 16.64
C ASP A 22 7.37 12.99 16.48
N LYS A 23 7.84 11.82 16.04
CA LYS A 23 6.96 10.66 15.85
C LYS A 23 6.33 10.19 17.16
N PRO A 24 7.09 9.87 18.23
CA PRO A 24 6.50 9.56 19.52
C PRO A 24 5.69 10.71 20.12
N ALA A 25 6.08 11.98 19.89
CA ALA A 25 5.32 13.13 20.38
C ALA A 25 3.90 13.15 19.78
N LYS A 26 3.76 12.93 18.48
CA LYS A 26 2.45 12.78 17.79
C LYS A 26 1.64 11.60 18.34
N MET A 27 2.28 10.47 18.62
CA MET A 27 1.62 9.31 19.23
C MET A 27 1.06 9.65 20.61
N VAL A 28 1.88 10.24 21.49
CA VAL A 28 1.45 10.63 22.85
C VAL A 28 0.27 11.61 22.80
N LYS A 29 0.34 12.61 21.92
CA LYS A 29 -0.78 13.53 21.69
C LYS A 29 -2.05 12.78 21.28
N GLY A 30 -1.95 11.92 20.26
CA GLY A 30 -3.07 11.14 19.77
C GLY A 30 -3.67 10.21 20.84
N TYR A 31 -2.85 9.57 21.67
CA TYR A 31 -3.33 8.71 22.77
C TYR A 31 -4.06 9.48 23.87
N ARG A 32 -3.71 10.74 24.11
CA ARG A 32 -4.44 11.60 25.06
C ARG A 32 -5.80 12.02 24.52
N GLU A 33 -5.87 12.33 23.23
CA GLU A 33 -7.05 12.87 22.56
C GLU A 33 -8.05 11.80 22.12
N VAL A 34 -7.63 10.52 21.99
CA VAL A 34 -8.44 9.47 21.39
C VAL A 34 -9.76 9.22 22.12
N PHE A 35 -9.75 9.21 23.45
CA PHE A 35 -10.95 8.92 24.23
C PHE A 35 -11.98 10.04 24.15
N ASP A 36 -11.53 11.29 24.16
CA ASP A 36 -12.40 12.45 23.99
C ASP A 36 -12.96 12.54 22.57
N LEU A 37 -12.14 12.19 21.56
CA LEU A 37 -12.58 12.10 20.17
C LEU A 37 -13.68 11.04 20.03
N LEU A 38 -13.46 9.83 20.58
CA LEU A 38 -14.41 8.74 20.51
C LEU A 38 -15.71 9.06 21.27
N GLN A 39 -15.64 9.67 22.46
CA GLN A 39 -16.82 10.09 23.21
C GLN A 39 -17.69 11.07 22.44
N ARG A 40 -17.08 11.95 21.65
CA ARG A 40 -17.80 12.94 20.84
C ARG A 40 -18.35 12.38 19.54
N LYS A 41 -17.65 11.40 18.91
CA LYS A 41 -17.97 10.94 17.57
C LYS A 41 -18.71 9.60 17.51
N ILE A 42 -18.63 8.77 18.56
CA ILE A 42 -19.31 7.48 18.56
C ILE A 42 -20.83 7.70 18.67
N ASP A 43 -21.55 7.23 17.67
CA ASP A 43 -23.00 7.06 17.73
C ASP A 43 -23.32 5.72 18.39
N ARG A 44 -23.91 5.76 19.58
CA ARG A 44 -24.26 4.55 20.34
C ARG A 44 -25.36 3.70 19.74
N ASN A 45 -26.10 4.24 18.77
CA ASN A 45 -27.16 3.51 18.04
C ASN A 45 -26.62 2.83 16.77
N ALA A 46 -25.39 3.14 16.37
CA ALA A 46 -24.77 2.56 15.17
C ALA A 46 -23.95 1.32 15.51
N GLN A 47 -23.86 0.39 14.55
CA GLN A 47 -22.98 -0.76 14.63
C GLN A 47 -21.65 -0.41 13.93
N TYR A 48 -20.54 -0.58 14.68
CA TYR A 48 -19.20 -0.27 14.17
C TYR A 48 -18.45 -1.51 13.76
N ILE A 49 -17.92 -1.50 12.53
CA ILE A 49 -16.86 -2.41 12.11
C ILE A 49 -15.53 -1.69 12.33
N TRP A 50 -14.66 -2.30 13.13
CA TRP A 50 -13.37 -1.72 13.46
C TRP A 50 -12.24 -2.35 12.63
N PHE A 51 -11.50 -1.51 11.92
CA PHE A 51 -10.26 -1.85 11.22
C PHE A 51 -9.06 -1.30 11.97
N HIS A 52 -8.02 -2.12 12.09
CA HIS A 52 -6.74 -1.69 12.63
C HIS A 52 -5.59 -2.03 11.69
N ALA A 53 -4.74 -1.03 11.42
CA ALA A 53 -3.48 -1.17 10.70
C ALA A 53 -2.40 -0.37 11.44
N ALA A 54 -1.21 -0.94 11.66
CA ALA A 54 -0.17 -0.22 12.39
C ALA A 54 0.36 0.99 11.63
N SER A 55 0.46 0.89 10.30
CA SER A 55 1.12 1.87 9.43
C SER A 55 0.35 2.11 8.13
N LEU A 56 0.81 3.08 7.32
CA LEU A 56 0.25 3.36 6.00
C LEU A 56 0.32 2.14 5.08
N GLY A 57 1.45 1.43 5.04
CA GLY A 57 1.62 0.26 4.17
C GLY A 57 0.68 -0.90 4.51
N GLU A 58 0.35 -1.09 5.79
CA GLU A 58 -0.64 -2.08 6.22
C GLU A 58 -2.06 -1.61 5.91
N PHE A 59 -2.34 -0.32 6.13
CA PHE A 59 -3.63 0.27 5.75
C PHE A 59 -3.95 0.02 4.26
N GLU A 60 -2.99 0.18 3.36
CA GLU A 60 -3.20 -0.06 1.92
C GLU A 60 -3.59 -1.52 1.61
N GLN A 61 -3.28 -2.47 2.49
CA GLN A 61 -3.75 -3.86 2.38
C GLN A 61 -5.14 -4.08 2.98
N GLY A 62 -5.51 -3.31 4.01
CA GLY A 62 -6.88 -3.35 4.58
C GLY A 62 -7.89 -2.53 3.78
N ARG A 63 -7.42 -1.51 3.08
CA ARG A 63 -8.25 -0.53 2.37
C ARG A 63 -9.24 -1.12 1.36
N PRO A 64 -8.90 -2.12 0.53
CA PRO A 64 -9.86 -2.75 -0.37
C PRO A 64 -11.08 -3.31 0.37
N LEU A 65 -10.84 -3.92 1.54
CA LEU A 65 -11.91 -4.48 2.36
C LEU A 65 -12.78 -3.37 2.98
N ILE A 66 -12.18 -2.28 3.43
CA ILE A 66 -12.90 -1.09 3.92
C ILE A 66 -13.81 -0.52 2.82
N GLU A 67 -13.25 -0.29 1.63
CA GLU A 67 -13.97 0.29 0.48
C GLU A 67 -15.12 -0.62 0.04
N ARG A 68 -14.90 -1.93 0.01
CA ARG A 68 -15.94 -2.91 -0.34
C ARG A 68 -17.04 -2.98 0.71
N ILE A 69 -16.71 -3.06 2.00
CA ILE A 69 -17.72 -3.07 3.08
C ILE A 69 -18.50 -1.76 3.09
N ARG A 70 -17.86 -0.62 2.92
CA ARG A 70 -18.54 0.68 2.81
C ARG A 70 -19.58 0.71 1.67
N LYS A 71 -19.24 0.09 0.52
CA LYS A 71 -20.11 0.05 -0.65
C LYS A 71 -21.27 -0.94 -0.50
N GLU A 72 -20.96 -2.15 -0.04
CA GLU A 72 -21.94 -3.26 -0.01
C GLU A 72 -22.80 -3.27 1.27
N TYR A 73 -22.29 -2.69 2.37
CA TYR A 73 -22.93 -2.71 3.69
C TYR A 73 -22.96 -1.31 4.32
N PRO A 74 -23.64 -0.33 3.69
CA PRO A 74 -23.63 1.08 4.12
C PRO A 74 -24.30 1.33 5.49
N GLN A 75 -25.02 0.35 6.04
CA GLN A 75 -25.62 0.40 7.38
C GLN A 75 -24.59 0.41 8.52
N TYR A 76 -23.38 -0.12 8.27
CA TYR A 76 -22.33 -0.13 9.28
C TYR A 76 -21.50 1.16 9.24
N LYS A 77 -21.12 1.62 10.44
CA LYS A 77 -20.10 2.65 10.60
C LYS A 77 -18.73 2.02 10.64
N ILE A 78 -17.73 2.69 10.08
CA ILE A 78 -16.35 2.20 10.03
C ILE A 78 -15.47 3.03 10.95
N LEU A 79 -14.81 2.35 11.88
CA LEU A 79 -13.72 2.90 12.69
C LEU A 79 -12.38 2.39 12.14
N GLN A 80 -11.50 3.29 11.74
CA GLN A 80 -10.11 2.97 11.38
C GLN A 80 -9.16 3.43 12.47
N THR A 81 -8.32 2.54 12.96
CA THR A 81 -7.26 2.90 13.93
C THR A 81 -5.87 2.65 13.38
N PHE A 82 -4.93 3.50 13.80
CA PHE A 82 -3.51 3.39 13.48
C PHE A 82 -2.67 3.34 14.75
N PHE A 83 -1.56 2.60 14.71
CA PHE A 83 -0.57 2.65 15.77
C PHE A 83 0.48 3.74 15.50
N SER A 84 0.94 3.85 14.26
CA SER A 84 2.02 4.76 13.84
C SER A 84 1.50 6.06 13.24
N PRO A 85 2.20 7.19 13.46
CA PRO A 85 1.93 8.46 12.78
C PRO A 85 2.00 8.35 11.25
N SER A 86 2.81 7.44 10.70
CA SER A 86 2.91 7.24 9.25
C SER A 86 1.59 6.87 8.58
N GLY A 87 0.70 6.18 9.29
CA GLY A 87 -0.65 5.90 8.82
C GLY A 87 -1.62 7.02 9.17
N TYR A 88 -1.67 7.40 10.44
CA TYR A 88 -2.64 8.37 10.93
C TYR A 88 -2.51 9.75 10.28
N GLU A 89 -1.32 10.34 10.24
CA GLU A 89 -1.14 11.71 9.69
C GLU A 89 -1.50 11.80 8.22
N VAL A 90 -1.28 10.73 7.47
CA VAL A 90 -1.62 10.66 6.03
C VAL A 90 -3.12 10.37 5.81
N ARG A 91 -3.76 9.61 6.71
CA ARG A 91 -5.13 9.09 6.52
C ARG A 91 -6.15 9.58 7.53
N LYS A 92 -5.83 10.54 8.39
CA LYS A 92 -6.77 11.09 9.40
C LYS A 92 -8.07 11.66 8.83
N ASN A 93 -8.05 12.05 7.55
CA ASN A 93 -9.22 12.54 6.80
C ASN A 93 -9.67 11.54 5.73
N TYR A 94 -9.51 10.24 5.97
CA TYR A 94 -9.90 9.21 5.00
C TYR A 94 -11.42 9.06 4.96
N ASP A 95 -12.03 9.35 3.81
CA ASP A 95 -13.49 9.37 3.60
C ASP A 95 -14.15 7.98 3.67
N GLY A 96 -13.36 6.91 3.54
CA GLY A 96 -13.85 5.53 3.68
C GLY A 96 -14.14 5.11 5.10
N ALA A 97 -13.80 5.91 6.12
CA ALA A 97 -14.07 5.63 7.53
C ALA A 97 -14.81 6.80 8.20
N ASP A 98 -15.78 6.50 9.08
CA ASP A 98 -16.53 7.51 9.83
C ASP A 98 -15.67 8.12 10.94
N ILE A 99 -14.78 7.32 11.52
CA ILE A 99 -13.84 7.76 12.55
C ILE A 99 -12.45 7.19 12.23
N VAL A 100 -11.45 8.07 12.27
CA VAL A 100 -10.04 7.70 12.19
C VAL A 100 -9.35 8.19 13.45
N CYS A 101 -8.61 7.30 14.15
CA CYS A 101 -7.88 7.65 15.36
C CYS A 101 -6.64 6.77 15.58
N TYR A 102 -5.85 7.12 16.61
CA TYR A 102 -4.81 6.24 17.10
C TYR A 102 -5.41 5.09 17.92
N LEU A 103 -4.77 3.90 17.86
CA LEU A 103 -5.06 2.82 18.79
C LEU A 103 -4.31 3.07 20.11
N PRO A 104 -4.99 3.18 21.26
CA PRO A 104 -4.31 3.24 22.56
C PRO A 104 -3.43 2.02 22.79
N ILE A 105 -2.32 2.21 23.51
CA ILE A 105 -1.41 1.11 23.85
C ILE A 105 -2.17 0.01 24.61
N ASP A 106 -1.83 -1.24 24.32
CA ASP A 106 -2.52 -2.47 24.74
C ASP A 106 -2.40 -2.76 26.25
N THR A 107 -2.63 -1.74 27.09
CA THR A 107 -2.75 -1.92 28.55
C THR A 107 -4.19 -2.32 28.92
N PRO A 108 -4.40 -3.12 29.98
CA PRO A 108 -5.74 -3.57 30.34
C PRO A 108 -6.76 -2.44 30.54
N SER A 109 -6.34 -1.29 31.10
CA SER A 109 -7.22 -0.14 31.33
C SER A 109 -7.61 0.56 30.03
N ASN A 110 -6.65 0.79 29.13
CA ASN A 110 -6.90 1.40 27.82
C ASN A 110 -7.83 0.53 26.98
N VAL A 111 -7.55 -0.77 26.94
CA VAL A 111 -8.33 -1.75 26.19
C VAL A 111 -9.77 -1.80 26.66
N LYS A 112 -9.97 -1.91 27.98
CA LYS A 112 -11.32 -1.93 28.55
C LYS A 112 -12.09 -0.67 28.17
N LYS A 113 -11.50 0.52 28.39
CA LYS A 113 -12.13 1.80 28.07
C LYS A 113 -12.44 1.94 26.59
N PHE A 114 -11.50 1.55 25.71
CA PHE A 114 -11.65 1.65 24.26
C PHE A 114 -12.75 0.71 23.75
N VAL A 115 -12.68 -0.57 24.11
CA VAL A 115 -13.64 -1.58 23.61
C VAL A 115 -15.05 -1.33 24.18
N ASP A 116 -15.18 -0.86 25.41
CA ASP A 116 -16.48 -0.50 25.99
C ASP A 116 -17.08 0.73 25.30
N LEU A 117 -16.25 1.69 24.89
CA LEU A 117 -16.71 2.92 24.24
C LEU A 117 -17.10 2.69 22.77
N VAL A 118 -16.27 1.95 22.03
CA VAL A 118 -16.50 1.66 20.60
C VAL A 118 -17.57 0.61 20.41
N ASN A 119 -17.61 -0.41 21.26
CA ASN A 119 -18.50 -1.57 21.19
C ASN A 119 -18.65 -2.13 19.77
N PRO A 120 -17.54 -2.57 19.13
CA PRO A 120 -17.57 -3.00 17.75
C PRO A 120 -18.34 -4.30 17.58
N CYS A 121 -19.09 -4.45 16.48
CA CYS A 121 -19.76 -5.70 16.13
C CYS A 121 -18.80 -6.69 15.45
N MET A 122 -17.70 -6.19 14.84
CA MET A 122 -16.72 -6.97 14.13
C MET A 122 -15.39 -6.21 14.06
N VAL A 123 -14.26 -6.94 14.02
CA VAL A 123 -12.93 -6.34 13.98
C VAL A 123 -12.04 -7.00 12.93
N PHE A 124 -11.30 -6.18 12.18
CA PHE A 124 -10.28 -6.62 11.23
C PHE A 124 -8.92 -6.07 11.63
N PHE A 125 -7.98 -6.96 11.91
CA PHE A 125 -6.57 -6.62 12.14
C PHE A 125 -5.75 -6.95 10.90
N VAL A 126 -5.03 -5.95 10.40
CA VAL A 126 -4.25 -6.09 9.16
C VAL A 126 -2.81 -6.51 9.50
N LYS A 127 -2.32 -7.58 8.89
CA LYS A 127 -0.97 -8.15 9.07
C LYS A 127 -0.65 -8.64 10.47
N TYR A 128 0.32 -8.00 11.15
CA TYR A 128 1.01 -8.53 12.34
C TYR A 128 0.47 -7.97 13.65
N GLU A 129 -0.77 -7.56 13.68
CA GLU A 129 -1.38 -6.87 14.82
C GLU A 129 -1.99 -7.87 15.82
N PHE A 130 -1.14 -8.44 16.66
CA PHE A 130 -1.50 -9.48 17.65
C PHE A 130 -1.54 -8.91 19.08
N TRP A 131 -2.35 -7.87 19.30
CA TRP A 131 -2.51 -7.18 20.55
C TRP A 131 -3.29 -8.01 21.57
N GLN A 132 -2.59 -8.66 22.51
CA GLN A 132 -3.13 -9.71 23.37
C GLN A 132 -4.32 -9.25 24.22
N ASN A 133 -4.27 -8.06 24.82
CA ASN A 133 -5.35 -7.59 25.67
C ASN A 133 -6.59 -7.21 24.85
N TYR A 134 -6.40 -6.56 23.68
CA TYR A 134 -7.51 -6.30 22.75
C TYR A 134 -8.15 -7.60 22.30
N LEU A 135 -7.38 -8.55 21.81
CA LEU A 135 -7.87 -9.84 21.31
C LEU A 135 -8.62 -10.63 22.39
N ASN A 136 -8.05 -10.73 23.58
CA ASN A 136 -8.69 -11.43 24.71
C ASN A 136 -9.98 -10.72 25.16
N THR A 137 -10.02 -9.39 25.16
CA THR A 137 -11.21 -8.62 25.58
C THR A 137 -12.33 -8.76 24.56
N LEU A 138 -12.02 -8.66 23.26
CA LEU A 138 -12.97 -8.85 22.17
C LEU A 138 -13.52 -10.29 22.17
N ASN A 139 -12.66 -11.29 22.31
CA ASN A 139 -13.07 -12.69 22.41
C ASN A 139 -14.03 -12.94 23.61
N LYS A 140 -13.71 -12.40 24.78
CA LYS A 140 -14.60 -12.48 25.97
C LYS A 140 -15.96 -11.83 25.74
N LYS A 141 -16.04 -10.80 24.89
CA LYS A 141 -17.30 -10.13 24.53
C LYS A 141 -18.02 -10.83 23.37
N GLY A 142 -17.47 -11.91 22.81
CA GLY A 142 -18.04 -12.61 21.65
C GLY A 142 -17.93 -11.84 20.34
N VAL A 143 -17.07 -10.80 20.27
CA VAL A 143 -16.85 -10.01 19.05
C VAL A 143 -15.92 -10.78 18.11
N PRO A 144 -16.33 -11.10 16.88
CA PRO A 144 -15.48 -11.79 15.93
C PRO A 144 -14.33 -10.90 15.46
N VAL A 145 -13.11 -11.43 15.55
CA VAL A 145 -11.89 -10.75 15.09
C VAL A 145 -11.28 -11.53 13.94
N TYR A 146 -11.01 -10.86 12.84
CA TYR A 146 -10.39 -11.41 11.65
C TYR A 146 -8.99 -10.83 11.46
N SER A 147 -8.02 -11.69 11.10
CA SER A 147 -6.71 -11.25 10.65
C SER A 147 -6.68 -11.25 9.12
N VAL A 148 -6.24 -10.15 8.50
CA VAL A 148 -6.23 -9.98 7.05
C VAL A 148 -4.81 -9.77 6.54
N SER A 149 -4.47 -10.42 5.42
CA SER A 149 -3.16 -10.29 4.73
C SER A 149 -1.95 -10.63 5.60
N SER A 150 -2.11 -11.53 6.57
CA SER A 150 -1.03 -11.95 7.47
C SER A 150 -0.05 -12.90 6.78
N ILE A 151 1.24 -12.77 7.14
CA ILE A 151 2.30 -13.70 6.74
C ILE A 151 2.97 -14.23 8.00
N PHE A 152 3.05 -15.54 8.13
CA PHE A 152 3.76 -16.17 9.24
C PHE A 152 5.10 -16.73 8.78
N ARG A 153 6.10 -16.70 9.66
CA ARG A 153 7.47 -17.17 9.40
C ARG A 153 7.92 -18.07 10.54
N PRO A 154 8.76 -19.10 10.28
CA PRO A 154 9.18 -20.08 11.29
C PRO A 154 9.94 -19.47 12.48
N ASN A 155 10.56 -18.31 12.27
CA ASN A 155 11.35 -17.63 13.31
C ASN A 155 10.51 -16.79 14.28
N GLN A 156 9.21 -16.60 14.02
CA GLN A 156 8.33 -15.83 14.91
C GLN A 156 8.07 -16.57 16.23
N ILE A 157 7.81 -15.79 17.28
CA ILE A 157 7.64 -16.28 18.66
C ILE A 157 6.57 -17.36 18.79
N PHE A 158 5.53 -17.33 17.97
CA PHE A 158 4.42 -18.28 17.99
C PHE A 158 4.86 -19.73 17.70
N PHE A 159 5.96 -19.91 16.95
CA PHE A 159 6.48 -21.22 16.51
C PHE A 159 7.71 -21.66 17.31
N ARG A 160 8.08 -20.89 18.36
CA ARG A 160 9.19 -21.22 19.25
C ARG A 160 8.67 -21.94 20.50
N TRP A 161 9.50 -22.84 21.04
CA TRP A 161 9.15 -23.62 22.24
C TRP A 161 8.78 -22.74 23.45
N TYR A 162 9.38 -21.54 23.58
CA TYR A 162 9.11 -20.56 24.64
C TYR A 162 7.90 -19.67 24.33
N GLY A 163 7.34 -19.73 23.14
CA GLY A 163 6.23 -18.90 22.68
C GLY A 163 4.84 -19.49 22.90
N LYS A 164 4.71 -20.66 23.56
CA LYS A 164 3.42 -21.36 23.76
C LYS A 164 2.31 -20.47 24.34
N GLY A 165 2.64 -19.54 25.25
CA GLY A 165 1.69 -18.60 25.81
C GLY A 165 1.11 -17.64 24.77
N TYR A 166 1.90 -17.27 23.76
CA TYR A 166 1.47 -16.40 22.65
C TYR A 166 0.63 -17.13 21.60
N GLN A 167 0.75 -18.45 21.47
CA GLN A 167 -0.08 -19.25 20.55
C GLN A 167 -1.56 -19.13 20.86
N GLN A 168 -1.92 -18.97 22.15
CA GLN A 168 -3.32 -18.83 22.56
C GLN A 168 -3.97 -17.56 21.98
N VAL A 169 -3.20 -16.50 21.78
CA VAL A 169 -3.69 -15.26 21.16
C VAL A 169 -4.16 -15.50 19.72
N LEU A 170 -3.45 -16.36 18.96
CA LEU A 170 -3.85 -16.69 17.59
C LEU A 170 -5.16 -17.49 17.52
N LYS A 171 -5.49 -18.24 18.59
CA LYS A 171 -6.74 -19.01 18.67
C LYS A 171 -7.97 -18.13 18.99
N THR A 172 -7.77 -16.86 19.34
CA THR A 172 -8.87 -15.92 19.60
C THR A 172 -9.46 -15.34 18.32
N PHE A 173 -8.75 -15.44 17.20
CA PHE A 173 -9.30 -14.99 15.93
C PHE A 173 -10.44 -15.90 15.45
N ALA A 174 -11.52 -15.29 14.98
CA ALA A 174 -12.59 -16.01 14.30
C ALA A 174 -12.08 -16.67 13.01
N HIS A 175 -11.22 -15.97 12.27
CA HIS A 175 -10.54 -16.51 11.09
C HIS A 175 -9.25 -15.74 10.78
N LEU A 176 -8.24 -16.42 10.21
CA LEU A 176 -7.00 -15.82 9.74
C LEU A 176 -6.90 -15.96 8.21
N PHE A 177 -6.91 -14.84 7.52
CA PHE A 177 -6.70 -14.75 6.08
C PHE A 177 -5.23 -14.47 5.81
N VAL A 178 -4.50 -15.52 5.38
CA VAL A 178 -3.05 -15.48 5.18
C VAL A 178 -2.69 -15.37 3.70
N GLN A 179 -1.47 -14.89 3.42
CA GLN A 179 -1.04 -14.65 2.05
C GLN A 179 -0.51 -15.90 1.33
N ASN A 180 -0.03 -16.93 2.06
CA ASN A 180 0.62 -18.08 1.45
C ASN A 180 0.38 -19.40 2.23
N GLU A 181 0.65 -20.53 1.56
CA GLU A 181 0.50 -21.87 2.14
C GLU A 181 1.47 -22.12 3.29
N GLU A 182 2.69 -21.58 3.26
CA GLU A 182 3.66 -21.72 4.36
C GLU A 182 3.07 -21.19 5.67
N SER A 183 2.44 -20.01 5.64
CA SER A 183 1.76 -19.42 6.81
C SER A 183 0.64 -20.33 7.33
N LYS A 184 -0.15 -20.90 6.44
CA LYS A 184 -1.23 -21.84 6.79
C LYS A 184 -0.68 -23.11 7.45
N GLN A 185 0.38 -23.68 6.90
CA GLN A 185 1.03 -24.88 7.45
C GLN A 185 1.63 -24.62 8.84
N LEU A 186 2.30 -23.47 9.02
CA LEU A 186 2.83 -23.07 10.33
C LEU A 186 1.73 -22.92 11.38
N LEU A 187 0.60 -22.31 11.03
CA LEU A 187 -0.55 -22.16 11.92
C LEU A 187 -1.20 -23.51 12.24
N ALA A 188 -1.38 -24.38 11.26
CA ALA A 188 -1.90 -25.73 11.46
C ALA A 188 -1.00 -26.54 12.42
N GLY A 189 0.34 -26.40 12.32
CA GLY A 189 1.31 -27.06 13.19
C GLY A 189 1.19 -26.69 14.69
N ILE A 190 0.52 -25.58 15.00
CA ILE A 190 0.21 -25.14 16.39
C ILE A 190 -1.28 -25.26 16.74
N GLY A 191 -2.07 -25.97 15.91
CA GLY A 191 -3.49 -26.21 16.14
C GLY A 191 -4.41 -25.02 15.82
N VAL A 192 -3.99 -24.12 14.94
CA VAL A 192 -4.81 -23.01 14.42
C VAL A 192 -5.27 -23.35 13.00
N ASN A 193 -6.49 -23.91 12.89
CA ASN A 193 -7.01 -24.47 11.64
C ASN A 193 -8.03 -23.58 10.91
N ASN A 194 -8.54 -22.53 11.58
CA ASN A 194 -9.45 -21.53 11.02
C ASN A 194 -8.69 -20.53 10.13
N THR A 195 -8.01 -21.05 9.10
CA THR A 195 -7.10 -20.29 8.24
C THR A 195 -7.42 -20.51 6.76
N THR A 196 -7.44 -19.44 5.97
CA THR A 196 -7.60 -19.52 4.51
C THR A 196 -6.47 -18.75 3.81
N VAL A 197 -5.87 -19.36 2.80
CA VAL A 197 -4.91 -18.66 1.93
C VAL A 197 -5.68 -17.83 0.91
N VAL A 198 -5.57 -16.54 1.04
CA VAL A 198 -6.27 -15.58 0.18
C VAL A 198 -5.34 -14.86 -0.79
N GLY A 199 -4.06 -14.70 -0.45
CA GLY A 199 -3.13 -13.86 -1.18
C GLY A 199 -3.05 -12.44 -0.59
N ASP A 200 -2.58 -11.51 -1.40
CA ASP A 200 -2.44 -10.09 -1.03
C ASP A 200 -3.57 -9.28 -1.66
N THR A 201 -4.35 -8.62 -0.83
CA THR A 201 -5.49 -7.78 -1.25
C THR A 201 -5.12 -6.60 -2.14
N ARG A 202 -3.82 -6.22 -2.19
CA ARG A 202 -3.34 -5.15 -3.08
C ARG A 202 -3.51 -5.50 -4.56
N PHE A 203 -3.50 -6.80 -4.92
CA PHE A 203 -3.75 -7.22 -6.31
C PHE A 203 -5.20 -6.94 -6.74
N ASP A 204 -6.17 -7.25 -5.89
CA ASP A 204 -7.58 -6.91 -6.16
C ASP A 204 -7.74 -5.39 -6.31
N ARG A 205 -7.11 -4.63 -5.41
CA ARG A 205 -7.22 -3.18 -5.42
C ARG A 205 -6.68 -2.54 -6.70
N VAL A 206 -5.52 -2.96 -7.20
CA VAL A 206 -4.99 -2.37 -8.45
C VAL A 206 -5.85 -2.74 -9.66
N LEU A 207 -6.52 -3.90 -9.65
CA LEU A 207 -7.52 -4.26 -10.67
C LEU A 207 -8.74 -3.33 -10.61
N ASP A 208 -9.26 -3.07 -9.41
CA ASP A 208 -10.39 -2.15 -9.22
C ASP A 208 -10.02 -0.71 -9.65
N ILE A 209 -8.83 -0.24 -9.29
CA ILE A 209 -8.31 1.07 -9.71
C ILE A 209 -8.16 1.12 -11.24
N CYS A 210 -7.63 0.07 -11.85
CA CYS A 210 -7.49 -0.02 -13.31
C CYS A 210 -8.85 0.01 -14.01
N ALA A 211 -9.83 -0.74 -13.50
CA ALA A 211 -11.20 -0.74 -14.04
C ALA A 211 -11.89 0.64 -13.90
N ALA A 212 -11.63 1.35 -12.79
CA ALA A 212 -12.15 2.69 -12.52
C ALA A 212 -11.27 3.83 -13.05
N ALA A 213 -10.20 3.52 -13.82
CA ALA A 213 -9.23 4.51 -14.27
C ALA A 213 -9.88 5.60 -15.14
N LYS A 214 -9.59 6.84 -14.82
CA LYS A 214 -10.15 8.01 -15.50
C LYS A 214 -9.63 8.11 -16.94
N GLN A 215 -10.50 8.53 -17.83
CA GLN A 215 -10.10 9.02 -19.12
C GLN A 215 -9.42 10.38 -18.92
N LEU A 216 -8.24 10.56 -19.51
CA LEU A 216 -7.47 11.81 -19.42
C LEU A 216 -7.24 12.36 -20.85
N PRO A 217 -8.17 13.17 -21.39
CA PRO A 217 -8.13 13.61 -22.79
C PRO A 217 -6.82 14.29 -23.18
N LEU A 218 -6.25 15.14 -22.30
CA LEU A 218 -4.95 15.78 -22.56
C LEU A 218 -3.81 14.77 -22.64
N VAL A 219 -3.79 13.73 -21.78
CA VAL A 219 -2.77 12.68 -21.84
C VAL A 219 -2.94 11.84 -23.12
N GLN A 220 -4.19 11.52 -23.49
CA GLN A 220 -4.48 10.81 -24.73
C GLN A 220 -3.99 11.61 -25.95
N LYS A 221 -4.23 12.92 -25.95
CA LYS A 221 -3.81 13.82 -27.01
C LYS A 221 -2.29 14.00 -27.05
N PHE A 222 -1.64 14.05 -25.89
CA PHE A 222 -0.19 14.04 -25.76
C PHE A 222 0.41 12.78 -26.40
N LYS A 223 -0.08 11.60 -26.01
CA LYS A 223 0.42 10.32 -26.49
C LYS A 223 0.29 10.18 -28.02
N GLY A 224 -0.90 10.45 -28.59
CA GLY A 224 -1.18 10.10 -29.96
C GLY A 224 -0.88 8.62 -30.24
N ASP A 225 -0.11 8.35 -31.32
CA ASP A 225 0.35 7.00 -31.69
C ASP A 225 1.80 6.73 -31.24
N ALA A 226 2.44 7.67 -30.53
CA ALA A 226 3.84 7.53 -30.16
C ALA A 226 4.03 6.51 -29.02
N LEU A 227 5.14 5.76 -29.09
CA LEU A 227 5.61 4.95 -27.96
C LEU A 227 5.87 5.87 -26.77
N THR A 228 5.25 5.58 -25.66
CA THR A 228 5.27 6.42 -24.47
C THR A 228 5.85 5.67 -23.28
N PHE A 229 6.90 6.27 -22.70
CA PHE A 229 7.50 5.82 -21.44
C PHE A 229 6.90 6.62 -20.28
N VAL A 230 6.43 5.91 -19.23
CA VAL A 230 5.81 6.52 -18.06
C VAL A 230 6.69 6.29 -16.82
N ALA A 231 7.29 7.36 -16.31
CA ALA A 231 8.04 7.34 -15.05
C ALA A 231 7.16 7.82 -13.90
N GLY A 232 6.80 6.90 -13.00
CA GLY A 232 5.96 7.19 -11.84
C GLY A 232 6.71 7.21 -10.52
N SER A 233 6.36 8.16 -9.65
CA SER A 233 6.95 8.36 -8.33
C SER A 233 8.48 8.50 -8.37
N SER A 234 8.98 9.20 -9.39
CA SER A 234 10.42 9.39 -9.61
C SER A 234 11.05 10.32 -8.58
N TRP A 235 12.36 10.15 -8.41
CA TRP A 235 13.24 11.00 -7.62
C TRP A 235 14.43 11.42 -8.48
N GLY A 236 15.19 12.43 -8.05
CA GLY A 236 16.31 12.98 -8.81
C GLY A 236 17.27 11.94 -9.41
N PRO A 237 17.76 10.93 -8.64
CA PRO A 237 18.62 9.87 -9.19
C PRO A 237 17.98 9.00 -10.27
N ASP A 238 16.65 8.75 -10.18
CA ASP A 238 15.90 8.04 -11.22
C ASP A 238 15.83 8.88 -12.50
N GLU A 239 15.54 10.17 -12.32
CA GLU A 239 15.36 11.16 -13.39
C GLU A 239 16.65 11.39 -14.18
N ASP A 240 17.81 11.38 -13.53
CA ASP A 240 19.13 11.50 -14.17
C ASP A 240 19.38 10.37 -15.19
N ILE A 241 18.86 9.17 -14.93
CA ILE A 241 19.00 8.01 -15.79
C ILE A 241 18.07 8.12 -16.99
N PHE A 242 16.77 8.17 -16.77
CA PHE A 242 15.82 8.05 -17.87
C PHE A 242 15.68 9.34 -18.71
N ILE A 243 15.93 10.54 -18.15
CA ILE A 243 15.92 11.78 -18.93
C ILE A 243 17.13 11.83 -19.89
N LYS A 244 18.30 11.35 -19.45
CA LYS A 244 19.47 11.25 -20.33
C LYS A 244 19.17 10.40 -21.57
N TYR A 245 18.54 9.25 -21.38
CA TYR A 245 18.13 8.39 -22.48
C TYR A 245 17.08 9.06 -23.39
N PHE A 246 16.03 9.62 -22.77
CA PHE A 246 14.96 10.31 -23.49
C PHE A 246 15.47 11.45 -24.38
N ASN A 247 16.43 12.25 -23.92
CA ASN A 247 17.00 13.34 -24.70
C ASN A 247 17.69 12.85 -25.99
N ALA A 248 18.23 11.62 -25.99
CA ALA A 248 18.90 11.02 -27.15
C ALA A 248 17.94 10.27 -28.09
N HIS A 249 16.69 10.00 -27.67
CA HIS A 249 15.74 9.14 -28.38
C HIS A 249 14.45 9.89 -28.77
N PRO A 250 14.45 10.60 -29.94
CA PRO A 250 13.31 11.41 -30.36
C PRO A 250 12.07 10.61 -30.75
N GLU A 251 12.20 9.31 -30.99
CA GLU A 251 11.13 8.39 -31.42
C GLU A 251 10.12 8.07 -30.29
N MET A 252 10.41 8.46 -29.05
CA MET A 252 9.53 8.19 -27.92
C MET A 252 9.07 9.46 -27.21
N LYS A 253 7.92 9.38 -26.54
CA LYS A 253 7.41 10.39 -25.63
C LYS A 253 7.62 9.97 -24.17
N LEU A 254 7.71 10.97 -23.29
CA LEU A 254 7.96 10.76 -21.86
C LEU A 254 6.86 11.40 -21.02
N ILE A 255 6.31 10.63 -20.07
CA ILE A 255 5.47 11.18 -18.99
C ILE A 255 6.21 11.01 -17.67
N ILE A 256 6.42 12.10 -16.95
CA ILE A 256 7.06 12.09 -15.62
C ILE A 256 6.02 12.46 -14.57
N ALA A 257 5.78 11.60 -13.60
CA ALA A 257 5.01 11.91 -12.40
C ALA A 257 5.93 11.81 -11.18
N PRO A 258 6.57 12.90 -10.75
CA PRO A 258 7.54 12.88 -9.67
C PRO A 258 6.87 12.57 -8.32
N HIS A 259 7.63 11.96 -7.40
CA HIS A 259 7.12 11.67 -6.05
C HIS A 259 6.86 12.95 -5.26
N VAL A 260 7.72 13.94 -5.41
CA VAL A 260 7.59 15.24 -4.75
C VAL A 260 7.20 16.29 -5.79
N VAL A 261 5.99 16.80 -5.63
CA VAL A 261 5.46 17.86 -6.51
C VAL A 261 5.65 19.22 -5.82
N ASN A 262 6.79 19.85 -6.07
CA ASN A 262 7.07 21.23 -5.69
C ASN A 262 7.79 21.97 -6.83
N ASP A 263 7.69 23.30 -6.85
CA ASP A 263 8.17 24.11 -7.97
C ASP A 263 9.71 24.00 -8.17
N SER A 264 10.47 23.82 -7.09
CA SER A 264 11.93 23.62 -7.18
C SER A 264 12.31 22.35 -7.92
N HIS A 265 11.68 21.22 -7.55
CA HIS A 265 11.93 19.93 -8.18
C HIS A 265 11.42 19.90 -9.64
N LEU A 266 10.24 20.48 -9.89
CA LEU A 266 9.71 20.59 -11.26
C LEU A 266 10.64 21.38 -12.18
N LYS A 267 11.21 22.50 -11.70
CA LYS A 267 12.24 23.26 -12.44
C LYS A 267 13.54 22.48 -12.66
N GLU A 268 13.93 21.66 -11.68
CA GLU A 268 15.09 20.78 -11.84
C GLU A 268 14.84 19.77 -12.97
N ILE A 269 13.68 19.11 -13.00
CA ILE A 269 13.30 18.21 -14.09
C ILE A 269 13.34 18.94 -15.43
N GLU A 270 12.70 20.12 -15.51
CA GLU A 270 12.67 20.95 -16.74
C GLU A 270 14.09 21.33 -17.21
N SER A 271 15.00 21.60 -16.29
CA SER A 271 16.39 21.95 -16.65
C SER A 271 17.20 20.79 -17.22
N LYS A 272 16.84 19.53 -16.93
CA LYS A 272 17.50 18.32 -17.45
C LYS A 272 16.97 17.94 -18.84
N LEU A 273 15.77 18.40 -19.21
CA LEU A 273 15.13 18.11 -20.49
C LEU A 273 15.71 18.99 -21.61
N GLN A 274 16.15 18.35 -22.72
CA GLN A 274 16.61 19.05 -23.92
C GLN A 274 15.54 19.11 -25.01
N ARG A 275 14.42 18.46 -24.79
CA ARG A 275 13.27 18.37 -25.68
C ARG A 275 12.08 19.14 -25.10
N SER A 276 11.08 19.41 -25.95
CA SER A 276 9.91 20.19 -25.52
C SER A 276 9.15 19.52 -24.37
N CYS A 277 8.80 20.31 -23.35
CA CYS A 277 8.03 19.82 -22.20
C CYS A 277 6.89 20.76 -21.83
N VAL A 278 5.85 20.19 -21.22
CA VAL A 278 4.72 20.94 -20.66
C VAL A 278 4.30 20.34 -19.32
N ARG A 279 3.94 21.17 -18.35
CA ARG A 279 3.31 20.72 -17.10
C ARG A 279 1.82 20.45 -17.32
N TYR A 280 1.31 19.37 -16.76
CA TYR A 280 -0.08 18.97 -16.95
C TYR A 280 -1.10 20.05 -16.56
N THR A 281 -0.88 20.76 -15.45
CA THR A 281 -1.79 21.84 -15.02
C THR A 281 -1.78 23.06 -15.94
N LYS A 282 -0.77 23.18 -16.81
CA LYS A 282 -0.62 24.25 -17.83
C LYS A 282 -0.84 23.76 -19.25
N ALA A 283 -1.18 22.46 -19.39
CA ALA A 283 -1.39 21.87 -20.68
C ALA A 283 -2.73 22.31 -21.28
N THR A 284 -2.70 22.64 -22.56
CA THR A 284 -3.85 22.87 -23.43
C THR A 284 -3.85 21.82 -24.55
N GLU A 285 -4.95 21.69 -25.26
CA GLU A 285 -5.02 20.78 -26.39
C GLU A 285 -3.97 21.07 -27.48
N GLU A 286 -3.58 22.30 -27.65
CA GLU A 286 -2.62 22.75 -28.66
C GLU A 286 -1.18 22.44 -28.23
N ASN A 287 -0.77 22.89 -27.02
CA ASN A 287 0.62 22.76 -26.60
C ASN A 287 1.00 21.33 -26.22
N VAL A 288 0.04 20.50 -25.76
CA VAL A 288 0.29 19.13 -25.36
C VAL A 288 0.62 18.22 -26.55
N GLN A 289 0.06 18.50 -27.73
CA GLN A 289 0.39 17.74 -28.94
C GLN A 289 1.83 17.93 -29.41
N GLN A 290 2.34 19.15 -29.25
CA GLN A 290 3.68 19.55 -29.68
C GLN A 290 4.77 19.16 -28.67
N ALA A 291 4.36 18.80 -27.44
CA ALA A 291 5.31 18.43 -26.40
C ALA A 291 5.82 16.98 -26.57
N ASP A 292 7.08 16.79 -26.26
CA ASP A 292 7.74 15.46 -26.18
C ASP A 292 7.69 14.88 -24.76
N CYS A 293 7.63 15.75 -23.75
CA CYS A 293 7.55 15.36 -22.35
C CYS A 293 6.34 16.03 -21.68
N LEU A 294 5.56 15.25 -20.93
CA LEU A 294 4.48 15.70 -20.09
C LEU A 294 4.83 15.50 -18.61
N ILE A 295 4.98 16.59 -17.86
CA ILE A 295 5.29 16.56 -16.44
C ILE A 295 3.97 16.65 -15.65
N ILE A 296 3.68 15.65 -14.83
CA ILE A 296 2.48 15.59 -13.99
C ILE A 296 2.75 16.34 -12.68
N ASP A 297 2.36 17.58 -12.65
CA ASP A 297 2.56 18.52 -11.55
C ASP A 297 1.38 18.57 -10.57
N CYS A 298 0.65 17.44 -10.43
CA CYS A 298 -0.45 17.29 -9.48
C CYS A 298 -0.57 15.83 -9.01
N TYR A 299 -1.22 15.62 -7.88
CA TYR A 299 -1.42 14.30 -7.31
C TYR A 299 -2.73 13.64 -7.79
N GLY A 300 -2.78 12.29 -7.68
CA GLY A 300 -4.01 11.50 -7.88
C GLY A 300 -4.30 11.05 -9.31
N LEU A 301 -3.39 11.28 -10.26
CA LEU A 301 -3.56 10.87 -11.66
C LEU A 301 -2.70 9.67 -12.07
N LEU A 302 -1.60 9.40 -11.35
CA LEU A 302 -0.56 8.43 -11.77
C LEU A 302 -1.13 7.06 -12.10
N SER A 303 -2.00 6.51 -11.26
CA SER A 303 -2.60 5.20 -11.48
C SER A 303 -3.42 5.12 -12.78
N SER A 304 -4.01 6.24 -13.24
CA SER A 304 -4.72 6.31 -14.52
C SER A 304 -3.79 6.59 -15.69
N ILE A 305 -2.63 7.19 -15.44
CA ILE A 305 -1.66 7.59 -16.48
C ILE A 305 -0.93 6.37 -17.05
N TYR A 306 -0.64 5.35 -16.25
CA TYR A 306 0.05 4.14 -16.73
C TYR A 306 -0.66 3.46 -17.92
N ARG A 307 -1.98 3.63 -18.09
CA ARG A 307 -2.72 3.10 -19.24
C ARG A 307 -2.27 3.68 -20.59
N TYR A 308 -1.59 4.82 -20.57
CA TYR A 308 -1.12 5.50 -21.79
C TYR A 308 0.34 5.16 -22.14
N GLY A 309 1.01 4.36 -21.31
CA GLY A 309 2.38 3.93 -21.53
C GLY A 309 2.50 2.54 -22.12
N GLU A 310 3.54 2.31 -22.89
CA GLU A 310 4.00 0.98 -23.32
C GLU A 310 5.11 0.44 -22.42
N ILE A 311 5.85 1.32 -21.74
CA ILE A 311 6.92 0.99 -20.80
C ILE A 311 6.74 1.83 -19.53
N SER A 312 6.97 1.25 -18.36
CA SER A 312 6.88 1.98 -17.11
C SER A 312 8.17 1.91 -16.28
N TYR A 313 8.42 2.97 -15.52
CA TYR A 313 9.46 3.06 -14.52
C TYR A 313 8.85 3.41 -13.16
N ILE A 314 9.29 2.74 -12.11
CA ILE A 314 8.87 2.99 -10.74
C ILE A 314 10.04 3.52 -9.92
N GLY A 315 9.94 4.78 -9.52
CA GLY A 315 10.99 5.48 -8.81
C GLY A 315 11.23 5.03 -7.37
N GLY A 316 12.29 5.57 -6.78
CA GLY A 316 12.72 5.32 -5.41
C GLY A 316 13.75 4.20 -5.25
N GLY A 317 14.00 3.44 -6.31
CA GLY A 317 14.90 2.29 -6.26
C GLY A 317 16.38 2.63 -6.06
N PHE A 318 16.79 3.87 -6.29
CA PHE A 318 18.13 4.36 -5.99
C PHE A 318 18.24 5.06 -4.63
N GLY A 319 17.20 5.01 -3.82
CA GLY A 319 17.14 5.70 -2.53
C GLY A 319 16.38 4.92 -1.46
N VAL A 320 15.21 5.44 -1.10
CA VAL A 320 14.36 4.94 0.02
C VAL A 320 13.72 3.55 -0.23
N GLY A 321 13.77 3.04 -1.45
CA GLY A 321 13.11 1.83 -1.91
C GLY A 321 12.00 2.14 -2.91
N ILE A 322 11.71 1.17 -3.77
CA ILE A 322 10.74 1.33 -4.86
C ILE A 322 9.32 1.58 -4.34
N HIS A 323 8.55 2.30 -5.14
CA HIS A 323 7.12 2.49 -4.93
C HIS A 323 6.29 1.29 -5.42
N ASN A 324 4.97 1.44 -5.56
CA ASN A 324 4.06 0.34 -5.88
C ASN A 324 4.15 -0.08 -7.36
N VAL A 325 4.85 -1.17 -7.61
CA VAL A 325 5.04 -1.75 -8.97
C VAL A 325 3.74 -2.32 -9.57
N LEU A 326 2.75 -2.68 -8.73
CA LEU A 326 1.51 -3.29 -9.20
C LEU A 326 0.62 -2.30 -9.96
N GLU A 327 0.72 -0.99 -9.65
CA GLU A 327 -0.06 0.05 -10.31
C GLU A 327 0.27 0.19 -11.80
N ALA A 328 1.49 -0.09 -12.20
CA ALA A 328 1.90 -0.14 -13.60
C ALA A 328 1.66 -1.53 -14.20
N ALA A 329 2.07 -2.59 -13.49
CA ALA A 329 1.97 -3.97 -13.95
C ALA A 329 0.55 -4.39 -14.34
N VAL A 330 -0.47 -3.85 -13.66
CA VAL A 330 -1.89 -4.16 -13.91
C VAL A 330 -2.34 -3.80 -15.33
N TYR A 331 -1.68 -2.82 -15.95
CA TYR A 331 -1.96 -2.42 -17.35
C TYR A 331 -1.30 -3.31 -18.39
N GLY A 332 -0.52 -4.30 -17.98
CA GLY A 332 0.16 -5.21 -18.91
C GLY A 332 1.34 -4.54 -19.63
N ILE A 333 2.05 -3.66 -18.96
CA ILE A 333 3.28 -3.02 -19.42
C ILE A 333 4.47 -3.45 -18.56
N PRO A 334 5.70 -3.61 -19.13
CA PRO A 334 6.86 -3.97 -18.33
C PRO A 334 7.20 -2.87 -17.34
N VAL A 335 7.75 -3.29 -16.18
CA VAL A 335 8.02 -2.41 -15.05
C VAL A 335 9.51 -2.37 -14.77
N ILE A 336 10.14 -1.21 -14.97
CA ILE A 336 11.56 -0.98 -14.68
C ILE A 336 11.69 -0.32 -13.29
N PHE A 337 12.71 -0.67 -12.53
CA PHE A 337 13.01 -0.08 -11.23
C PHE A 337 14.47 -0.25 -10.82
N GLY A 338 14.94 0.58 -9.89
CA GLY A 338 16.31 0.52 -9.37
C GLY A 338 16.53 -0.60 -8.35
N PRO A 339 17.78 -0.77 -7.83
CA PRO A 339 18.27 -1.95 -7.11
C PRO A 339 17.74 -2.12 -5.68
N ASN A 340 17.20 -1.06 -5.07
CA ASN A 340 16.66 -1.16 -3.70
C ASN A 340 15.23 -1.75 -3.69
N ASN A 341 15.10 -2.95 -4.22
CA ASN A 341 13.81 -3.65 -4.40
C ASN A 341 13.70 -4.99 -3.63
N LYS A 342 14.77 -5.49 -3.01
CA LYS A 342 14.86 -6.83 -2.38
C LYS A 342 13.81 -7.09 -1.30
N LYS A 343 13.29 -6.05 -0.64
CA LYS A 343 12.27 -6.16 0.41
C LYS A 343 10.85 -6.28 -0.15
N PHE A 344 10.67 -6.03 -1.44
CA PHE A 344 9.37 -5.98 -2.12
C PHE A 344 9.14 -7.29 -2.89
N ARG A 345 8.35 -8.19 -2.31
CA ARG A 345 8.11 -9.54 -2.87
C ARG A 345 7.51 -9.47 -4.27
N GLU A 346 6.60 -8.54 -4.51
CA GLU A 346 5.97 -8.30 -5.81
C GLU A 346 7.00 -7.94 -6.89
N ALA A 347 8.00 -7.14 -6.57
CA ALA A 347 9.09 -6.82 -7.49
C ALA A 347 9.96 -8.05 -7.78
N GLN A 348 10.29 -8.85 -6.75
CA GLN A 348 11.05 -10.10 -6.93
C GLN A 348 10.30 -11.11 -7.83
N HIS A 349 8.99 -11.21 -7.70
CA HIS A 349 8.18 -12.07 -8.57
C HIS A 349 8.10 -11.54 -10.00
N LEU A 350 7.99 -10.20 -10.17
CA LEU A 350 8.04 -9.58 -11.49
C LEU A 350 9.39 -9.79 -12.18
N LEU A 351 10.50 -9.74 -11.45
CA LEU A 351 11.82 -10.10 -11.98
C LEU A 351 11.87 -11.56 -12.44
N ALA A 352 11.38 -12.47 -11.59
CA ALA A 352 11.40 -13.91 -11.88
C ALA A 352 10.57 -14.29 -13.12
N ASN A 353 9.44 -13.60 -13.36
CA ASN A 353 8.57 -13.87 -14.51
C ASN A 353 8.86 -13.01 -15.73
N LYS A 354 9.89 -12.15 -15.70
CA LYS A 354 10.30 -11.25 -16.77
C LYS A 354 9.26 -10.17 -17.13
N GLY A 355 8.40 -9.82 -16.19
CA GLY A 355 7.50 -8.66 -16.25
C GLY A 355 8.08 -7.43 -15.59
N GLY A 356 9.10 -7.60 -14.73
CA GLY A 356 9.86 -6.54 -14.09
C GLY A 356 11.34 -6.63 -14.43
N PHE A 357 12.02 -5.49 -14.35
CA PHE A 357 13.44 -5.34 -14.72
C PHE A 357 14.15 -4.43 -13.72
N GLU A 358 15.23 -4.94 -13.14
CA GLU A 358 16.13 -4.17 -12.28
C GLU A 358 17.21 -3.52 -13.13
N ILE A 359 17.50 -2.26 -12.85
CA ILE A 359 18.65 -1.54 -13.41
C ILE A 359 19.51 -1.02 -12.27
N ASN A 360 20.83 -0.99 -12.46
CA ASN A 360 21.80 -0.49 -11.48
C ASN A 360 22.37 0.88 -11.88
N ASP A 361 22.35 1.19 -13.17
CA ASP A 361 22.93 2.40 -13.76
C ASP A 361 22.29 2.76 -15.10
N TYR A 362 22.85 3.77 -15.76
CA TYR A 362 22.40 4.21 -17.08
C TYR A 362 22.63 3.15 -18.16
N GLU A 363 23.73 2.45 -18.12
CA GLU A 363 24.13 1.43 -19.11
C GLU A 363 23.14 0.26 -19.10
N ASP A 364 22.74 -0.22 -17.92
CA ASP A 364 21.69 -1.25 -17.79
C ASP A 364 20.36 -0.75 -18.37
N PHE A 365 20.01 0.50 -18.07
CA PHE A 365 18.78 1.12 -18.57
C PHE A 365 18.80 1.25 -20.09
N GLU A 366 19.88 1.77 -20.66
CA GLU A 366 20.06 1.95 -22.11
C GLU A 366 19.97 0.62 -22.87
N GLN A 367 20.66 -0.43 -22.39
CA GLN A 367 20.60 -1.76 -22.98
C GLN A 367 19.16 -2.32 -22.97
N LEU A 368 18.46 -2.18 -21.86
CA LEU A 368 17.09 -2.65 -21.72
C LEU A 368 16.14 -1.89 -22.64
N MET A 369 16.22 -0.57 -22.66
CA MET A 369 15.39 0.29 -23.51
C MET A 369 15.64 0.05 -25.00
N ASN A 370 16.90 -0.05 -25.41
CA ASN A 370 17.26 -0.39 -26.80
C ASN A 370 16.68 -1.74 -27.21
N ARG A 371 16.64 -2.71 -26.30
CA ARG A 371 15.99 -3.99 -26.56
C ARG A 371 14.48 -3.86 -26.72
N PHE A 372 13.82 -3.06 -25.88
CA PHE A 372 12.37 -2.82 -26.00
C PHE A 372 12.01 -2.09 -27.28
N LEU A 373 12.82 -1.11 -27.69
CA LEU A 373 12.60 -0.37 -28.94
C LEU A 373 12.90 -1.21 -30.18
N GLY A 374 13.87 -2.12 -30.11
CA GLY A 374 14.28 -2.98 -31.22
C GLY A 374 13.49 -4.29 -31.36
N ASP A 375 12.77 -4.72 -30.31
CA ASP A 375 12.03 -5.99 -30.29
C ASP A 375 10.63 -5.80 -29.68
N GLU A 376 9.67 -5.45 -30.52
CA GLU A 376 8.27 -5.26 -30.14
C GLU A 376 7.64 -6.53 -29.53
N ALA A 377 8.04 -7.71 -29.98
CA ALA A 377 7.55 -8.97 -29.45
C ALA A 377 8.01 -9.18 -28.01
N TYR A 378 9.29 -8.85 -27.72
CA TYR A 378 9.84 -8.90 -26.39
C TYR A 378 9.15 -7.89 -25.45
N LEU A 379 8.92 -6.66 -25.90
CA LEU A 379 8.18 -5.64 -25.16
C LEU A 379 6.79 -6.13 -24.77
N LYS A 380 6.02 -6.63 -25.75
CA LYS A 380 4.66 -7.15 -25.53
C LYS A 380 4.64 -8.37 -24.61
N GLN A 381 5.59 -9.29 -24.77
CA GLN A 381 5.71 -10.47 -23.89
C GLN A 381 6.01 -10.07 -22.45
N SER A 382 6.91 -9.12 -22.25
CA SER A 382 7.27 -8.60 -20.92
C SER A 382 6.08 -7.90 -20.25
N GLY A 383 5.36 -7.08 -20.99
CA GLY A 383 4.14 -6.45 -20.51
C GLY A 383 3.05 -7.48 -20.14
N LYS A 384 2.85 -8.47 -21.02
CA LYS A 384 1.90 -9.56 -20.73
C LYS A 384 2.27 -10.31 -19.45
N ALA A 385 3.55 -10.61 -19.25
CA ALA A 385 4.01 -11.29 -18.03
C ALA A 385 3.72 -10.47 -16.76
N ALA A 386 3.89 -9.14 -16.83
CA ALA A 386 3.53 -8.24 -15.72
C ALA A 386 2.02 -8.26 -15.43
N GLY A 387 1.19 -8.14 -16.46
CA GLY A 387 -0.27 -8.16 -16.33
C GLY A 387 -0.82 -9.51 -15.83
N ASP A 388 -0.31 -10.60 -16.38
CA ASP A 388 -0.71 -11.97 -15.99
C ASP A 388 -0.34 -12.25 -14.51
N TYR A 389 0.79 -11.74 -14.04
CA TYR A 389 1.18 -11.83 -12.63
C TYR A 389 0.14 -11.15 -11.73
N VAL A 390 -0.30 -9.95 -12.06
CA VAL A 390 -1.31 -9.24 -11.26
C VAL A 390 -2.63 -10.01 -11.27
N LYS A 391 -3.12 -10.40 -12.43
CA LYS A 391 -4.39 -11.14 -12.58
C LYS A 391 -4.37 -12.49 -11.86
N GLY A 392 -3.26 -13.21 -11.98
CA GLY A 392 -3.10 -14.55 -11.37
C GLY A 392 -3.01 -14.54 -9.83
N ASN A 393 -2.70 -13.38 -9.22
CA ASN A 393 -2.62 -13.24 -7.76
C ASN A 393 -3.83 -12.52 -7.14
N ALA A 394 -4.82 -12.12 -7.92
CA ALA A 394 -6.05 -11.51 -7.46
C ALA A 394 -7.06 -12.54 -6.92
N GLY A 395 -8.16 -12.06 -6.35
CA GLY A 395 -9.25 -12.87 -5.79
C GLY A 395 -9.20 -13.02 -4.27
N ALA A 396 -8.32 -12.28 -3.59
CA ALA A 396 -8.26 -12.27 -2.13
C ALA A 396 -9.55 -11.75 -1.51
N MET A 397 -10.10 -10.68 -2.05
CA MET A 397 -11.32 -10.04 -1.57
C MET A 397 -12.54 -10.99 -1.62
N GLU A 398 -12.73 -11.72 -2.72
CA GLU A 398 -13.82 -12.69 -2.84
C GLU A 398 -13.72 -13.81 -1.80
N LYS A 399 -12.50 -14.31 -1.56
CA LYS A 399 -12.25 -15.36 -0.56
C LYS A 399 -12.53 -14.87 0.86
N ILE A 400 -12.19 -13.60 1.17
CA ILE A 400 -12.46 -12.99 2.48
C ILE A 400 -13.97 -12.81 2.66
N MET A 401 -14.64 -12.17 1.72
CA MET A 401 -16.07 -11.85 1.84
C MET A 401 -16.97 -13.11 1.94
N LYS A 402 -16.57 -14.21 1.30
CA LYS A 402 -17.28 -15.51 1.44
C LYS A 402 -17.24 -16.11 2.85
N ARG A 403 -16.30 -15.68 3.70
CA ARG A 403 -16.08 -16.21 5.05
C ARG A 403 -16.51 -15.25 6.16
N VAL A 404 -16.66 -13.98 5.82
CA VAL A 404 -17.08 -12.95 6.78
C VAL A 404 -18.61 -12.86 6.71
N THR A 405 -19.26 -13.08 7.85
CA THR A 405 -20.72 -12.95 7.95
C THR A 405 -21.05 -11.55 8.48
N LEU A 406 -21.54 -10.67 7.63
CA LEU A 406 -21.96 -9.29 7.90
C LEU A 406 -23.48 -9.17 8.05
#